data_498edd49b61958ffb41a9b84a9719105
#
_entry.id   498edd49b61958ffb41a9b84a9719105
#
_cell.length_a   1.000
_cell.length_b   1.000
_cell.length_c   1.000
_cell.angle_alpha   90.00
_cell.angle_beta   90.00
_cell.angle_gamma   90.00
#
_symmetry.space_group_name_H-M   'P 1'
#
loop_
_entity.id
_entity.type
_entity.pdbx_description
1 polymer ?
#
loop_
_entity_poly.entity_id
_entity_poly.type
_entity_poly.pdbx_seq_one_letter_code
_entity_poly.pdbx_strand_id
1 'polypeptide(L)'
;MKKIYRDKGKGKPLTINRDVQSKIQSFQNHLSEMLDDDIHPQHKRVIRFILNNLEPYERNILIAYYEWDNGAAKMLGITTSVLGSWVKKINKKIKDRLCL
;
A
#
# COMPACT_ATOMS: atom_id res chain seq x y z
N MET A 1 17.09 -4.17 16.16
CA MET A 1 16.85 -4.61 15.92
C MET A 1 16.29 -5.16 15.51
N LYS A 2 16.23 -5.21 15.30
CA LYS A 2 15.79 -5.78 14.80
C LYS A 2 15.23 -6.58 14.71
N LYS A 3 15.10 -6.99 14.73
CA LYS A 3 14.70 -7.77 14.47
C LYS A 3 13.76 -8.20 14.70
N ILE A 4 13.42 -8.17 14.98
CA ILE A 4 12.54 -8.59 15.19
C ILE A 4 11.64 -8.93 14.51
N TYR A 5 11.51 -8.96 13.76
CA TYR A 5 10.72 -9.24 12.98
C TYR A 5 10.64 -10.44 12.53
N ARG A 6 11.03 -10.93 12.56
CA ARG A 6 10.99 -12.01 12.15
C ARG A 6 10.14 -12.72 12.53
N ASP A 7 9.55 -12.56 12.99
CA ASP A 7 8.81 -13.12 13.45
C ASP A 7 8.02 -13.61 13.15
N LYS A 8 8.16 -13.74 12.96
CA LYS A 8 7.56 -14.38 12.79
C LYS A 8 6.60 -14.38 12.07
N GLY A 9 6.80 -14.21 11.42
CA GLY A 9 5.98 -14.50 10.50
C GLY A 9 4.68 -13.94 10.48
N LYS A 10 4.22 -13.55 11.20
CA LYS A 10 3.07 -13.15 11.13
C LYS A 10 2.89 -11.97 10.57
N GLY A 11 2.95 -11.76 9.47
CA GLY A 11 2.68 -10.60 8.78
C GLY A 11 3.43 -9.44 9.30
N LYS A 12 4.65 -9.69 9.60
CA LYS A 12 5.36 -8.72 10.09
C LYS A 12 5.52 -7.59 9.30
N PRO A 13 5.56 -6.45 9.81
CA PRO A 13 5.72 -5.23 9.08
C PRO A 13 6.99 -5.25 8.26
N LEU A 14 6.91 -4.58 7.16
CA LEU A 14 8.04 -4.46 6.26
C LEU A 14 9.06 -3.51 6.85
N THR A 15 10.33 -3.83 6.63
CA THR A 15 11.41 -2.94 6.97
C THR A 15 11.60 -2.02 5.78
N ILE A 16 11.07 -0.81 5.86
CA ILE A 16 11.12 0.13 4.76
C ILE A 16 12.15 1.21 5.03
N ASN A 17 13.02 1.42 4.05
CA ASN A 17 14.02 2.46 4.11
C ASN A 17 13.35 3.82 4.33
N ARG A 18 13.99 4.69 5.10
CA ARG A 18 13.43 5.98 5.41
C ARG A 18 13.11 6.83 4.18
N ASP A 19 14.00 6.79 3.19
CA ASP A 19 13.77 7.54 1.96
C ASP A 19 12.55 7.02 1.21
N VAL A 20 12.42 5.71 1.16
CA VAL A 20 11.27 5.07 0.52
C VAL A 20 10.00 5.42 1.28
N GLN A 21 10.06 5.39 2.60
CA GLN A 21 8.92 5.72 3.43
C GLN A 21 8.49 7.15 3.22
N SER A 22 9.44 8.05 3.08
CA SER A 22 9.18 9.46 2.81
C SER A 22 8.46 9.63 1.48
N LYS A 23 8.89 8.89 0.46
CA LYS A 23 8.24 8.92 -0.85
C LYS A 23 6.83 8.37 -0.79
N ILE A 24 6.64 7.28 -0.06
CA ILE A 24 5.30 6.71 0.11
C ILE A 24 4.39 7.71 0.80
N GLN A 25 4.89 8.40 1.81
CA GLN A 25 4.10 9.41 2.50
C GLN A 25 3.71 10.54 1.55
N SER A 26 4.62 10.93 0.68
CA SER A 26 4.37 11.96 -0.32
C SER A 26 3.27 11.53 -1.28
N PHE A 27 3.33 10.27 -1.73
CA PHE A 27 2.31 9.73 -2.62
C PHE A 27 0.96 9.64 -1.91
N GLN A 28 0.99 9.28 -0.63
CA GLN A 28 -0.23 9.21 0.16
C GLN A 28 -0.87 10.57 0.29
N ASN A 29 -0.06 11.61 0.50
CA ASN A 29 -0.55 12.97 0.55
C ASN A 29 -1.18 13.37 -0.78
N HIS A 30 -0.56 12.95 -1.88
CA HIS A 30 -1.09 13.21 -3.21
C HIS A 30 -2.46 12.54 -3.39
N LEU A 31 -2.60 11.31 -2.93
CA LEU A 31 -3.89 10.62 -2.99
C LEU A 31 -4.96 11.38 -2.20
N SER A 32 -4.57 11.89 -1.04
CA SER A 32 -5.48 12.65 -0.20
C SER A 32 -5.96 13.91 -0.93
N GLU A 33 -5.04 14.57 -1.65
CA GLU A 33 -5.39 15.76 -2.41
C GLU A 33 -6.34 15.45 -3.56
N MET A 34 -6.23 14.25 -4.13
CA MET A 34 -7.11 13.85 -5.22
C MET A 34 -8.57 13.79 -4.80
N LEU A 35 -8.83 13.66 -3.51
CA LEU A 35 -10.22 13.65 -3.04
C LEU A 35 -10.90 14.99 -3.24
N ASP A 36 -10.13 16.05 -3.38
CA ASP A 36 -10.67 17.38 -3.62
C ASP A 36 -10.81 17.67 -5.11
N ASP A 37 -10.26 16.79 -5.95
CA ASP A 37 -10.33 16.97 -7.39
C ASP A 37 -11.66 16.43 -7.93
N ASP A 38 -11.96 16.84 -9.16
CA ASP A 38 -13.18 16.39 -9.83
C ASP A 38 -12.91 15.04 -10.50
N ILE A 39 -12.84 13.99 -9.70
CA ILE A 39 -12.63 12.65 -10.22
C ILE A 39 -13.87 11.81 -10.02
N HIS A 40 -13.90 10.65 -10.69
CA HIS A 40 -15.06 9.78 -10.64
C HIS A 40 -15.36 9.37 -9.20
N PRO A 41 -16.65 9.39 -8.79
CA PRO A 41 -17.03 9.03 -7.41
C PRO A 41 -16.52 7.67 -6.94
N GLN A 42 -16.46 6.70 -7.85
CA GLN A 42 -15.96 5.37 -7.50
C GLN A 42 -14.48 5.42 -7.14
N HIS A 43 -13.71 6.24 -7.85
CA HIS A 43 -12.30 6.41 -7.54
C HIS A 43 -12.13 7.05 -6.17
N LYS A 44 -13.00 8.01 -5.83
CA LYS A 44 -12.96 8.64 -4.52
C LYS A 44 -13.23 7.62 -3.41
N ARG A 45 -14.17 6.71 -3.64
CA ARG A 45 -14.48 5.67 -2.67
C ARG A 45 -13.28 4.78 -2.43
N VAL A 46 -12.59 4.38 -3.51
CA VAL A 46 -11.42 3.53 -3.41
C VAL A 46 -10.31 4.27 -2.66
N ILE A 47 -10.06 5.52 -3.01
CA ILE A 47 -9.01 6.31 -2.34
C ILE A 47 -9.31 6.46 -0.85
N ARG A 48 -10.54 6.78 -0.49
CA ARG A 48 -10.92 6.90 0.90
C ARG A 48 -10.70 5.59 1.66
N PHE A 49 -11.05 4.48 1.02
CA PHE A 49 -10.86 3.17 1.64
C PHE A 49 -9.38 2.91 1.89
N ILE A 50 -8.54 3.19 0.90
CA ILE A 50 -7.10 3.01 1.02
C ILE A 50 -6.54 3.84 2.17
N LEU A 51 -6.97 5.08 2.29
CA LEU A 51 -6.43 5.99 3.29
C LEU A 51 -6.95 5.71 4.70
N ASN A 52 -8.17 5.21 4.83
CA ASN A 52 -8.81 5.11 6.13
C ASN A 52 -9.06 3.71 6.66
N ASN A 53 -9.11 2.71 5.79
CA ASN A 53 -9.50 1.37 6.21
C ASN A 53 -8.43 0.31 6.09
N LEU A 54 -7.38 0.57 5.32
CA LEU A 54 -6.29 -0.40 5.22
C LEU A 54 -5.32 -0.22 6.38
N GLU A 55 -4.70 -1.34 6.78
CA GLU A 55 -3.62 -1.27 7.75
C GLU A 55 -2.47 -0.47 7.15
N PRO A 56 -1.65 0.18 7.98
CA PRO A 56 -0.56 1.00 7.44
C PRO A 56 0.36 0.25 6.49
N TYR A 57 0.68 -1.01 6.78
CA TYR A 57 1.56 -1.77 5.91
C TYR A 57 0.87 -2.10 4.59
N GLU A 58 -0.42 -2.39 4.62
CA GLU A 58 -1.18 -2.65 3.40
C GLU A 58 -1.23 -1.42 2.51
N ARG A 59 -1.48 -0.28 3.13
CA ARG A 59 -1.52 0.98 2.42
C ARG A 59 -0.19 1.30 1.76
N ASN A 60 0.90 1.09 2.50
CA ASN A 60 2.23 1.35 1.98
C ASN A 60 2.56 0.45 0.79
N ILE A 61 2.20 -0.82 0.88
CA ILE A 61 2.43 -1.76 -0.21
C ILE A 61 1.67 -1.34 -1.45
N LEU A 62 0.40 -1.01 -1.29
CA LEU A 62 -0.44 -0.68 -2.42
C LEU A 62 -0.02 0.63 -3.08
N ILE A 63 0.32 1.63 -2.28
CA ILE A 63 0.78 2.91 -2.81
C ILE A 63 2.10 2.73 -3.56
N ALA A 64 3.02 1.97 -2.99
CA ALA A 64 4.30 1.71 -3.63
C ALA A 64 4.09 0.97 -4.96
N TYR A 65 3.17 0.04 -4.98
CA TYR A 65 2.88 -0.71 -6.20
C TYR A 65 2.32 0.21 -7.29
N TYR A 66 1.42 1.12 -6.92
CA TYR A 66 0.84 2.04 -7.88
C TYR A 66 1.90 2.97 -8.48
N GLU A 67 2.88 3.35 -7.69
CA GLU A 67 3.90 4.29 -8.16
C GLU A 67 5.07 3.62 -8.87
N TRP A 68 5.44 2.42 -8.44
CA TRP A 68 6.63 1.77 -8.95
C TRP A 68 6.39 0.43 -9.64
N ASP A 69 5.15 -0.02 -9.69
CA ASP A 69 4.80 -1.34 -10.26
C ASP A 69 5.69 -2.43 -9.64
N ASN A 70 6.26 -3.29 -10.46
CA ASN A 70 7.11 -4.37 -9.95
C ASN A 70 8.38 -3.86 -9.28
N GLY A 71 8.78 -2.65 -9.58
CA GLY A 71 9.92 -2.02 -8.90
C GLY A 71 9.68 -1.81 -7.42
N ALA A 72 8.41 -1.79 -7.00
CA ALA A 72 8.07 -1.64 -5.60
C ALA A 72 8.64 -2.78 -4.75
N ALA A 73 8.74 -3.97 -5.32
CA ALA A 73 9.29 -5.11 -4.58
C ALA A 73 10.69 -4.79 -4.08
N LYS A 74 11.52 -4.25 -4.96
CA LYS A 74 12.88 -3.89 -4.61
C LYS A 74 12.90 -2.77 -3.57
N MET A 75 12.03 -1.79 -3.75
CA MET A 75 11.97 -0.66 -2.82
C MET A 75 11.50 -1.08 -1.42
N LEU A 76 10.64 -2.09 -1.37
CA LEU A 76 10.11 -2.59 -0.11
C LEU A 76 10.94 -3.73 0.49
N GLY A 77 11.95 -4.19 -0.23
CA GLY A 77 12.80 -5.26 0.27
C GLY A 77 12.14 -6.63 0.23
N ILE A 78 11.25 -6.86 -0.72
CA ILE A 78 10.57 -8.14 -0.87
C ILE A 78 10.71 -8.62 -2.32
N THR A 79 10.31 -9.86 -2.58
CA THR A 79 10.36 -10.38 -3.94
C THR A 79 9.11 -9.94 -4.71
N THR A 80 9.19 -9.99 -6.04
CA THR A 80 8.04 -9.65 -6.87
C THR A 80 6.89 -10.61 -6.65
N SER A 81 7.21 -11.87 -6.34
CA SER A 81 6.21 -12.88 -6.00
C SER A 81 5.41 -12.48 -4.76
N VAL A 82 6.12 -12.06 -3.72
CA VAL A 82 5.50 -11.64 -2.47
C VAL A 82 4.69 -10.37 -2.70
N LEU A 83 5.24 -9.45 -3.48
CA LEU A 83 4.53 -8.21 -3.80
C LEU A 83 3.21 -8.51 -4.51
N GLY A 84 3.25 -9.36 -5.54
CA GLY A 84 2.05 -9.71 -6.28
C GLY A 84 1.00 -10.35 -5.40
N SER A 85 1.44 -11.21 -4.50
CA SER A 85 0.55 -11.88 -3.57
C SER A 85 -0.14 -10.88 -2.64
N TRP A 86 0.62 -9.93 -2.10
CA TRP A 86 0.08 -8.90 -1.23
C TRP A 86 -0.90 -7.98 -1.95
N VAL A 87 -0.52 -7.54 -3.16
CA VAL A 87 -1.36 -6.63 -3.95
C VAL A 87 -2.69 -7.31 -4.29
N LYS A 88 -2.63 -8.58 -4.65
CA LYS A 88 -3.84 -9.34 -4.98
C LYS A 88 -4.76 -9.43 -3.76
N LYS A 89 -4.19 -9.71 -2.61
CA LYS A 89 -4.93 -9.83 -1.37
C LYS A 89 -5.58 -8.51 -0.97
N ILE A 90 -4.83 -7.43 -1.08
CA ILE A 90 -5.32 -6.10 -0.73
C ILE A 90 -6.43 -5.67 -1.69
N ASN A 91 -6.25 -5.90 -2.98
CA ASN A 91 -7.28 -5.56 -3.96
C ASN A 91 -8.56 -6.34 -3.74
N LYS A 92 -8.44 -7.61 -3.36
CA LYS A 92 -9.61 -8.41 -3.04
C LYS A 92 -10.35 -7.82 -1.84
N LYS A 93 -9.61 -7.41 -0.85
CA LYS A 93 -10.18 -6.79 0.35
C LYS A 93 -10.97 -5.53 -0.01
N ILE A 94 -10.40 -4.71 -0.89
CA ILE A 94 -11.05 -3.49 -1.33
C ILE A 94 -12.34 -3.81 -2.08
N LYS A 95 -12.26 -4.75 -3.01
CA LYS A 95 -13.44 -5.15 -3.79
C LYS A 95 -14.56 -5.68 -2.90
N ASP A 96 -14.21 -6.54 -1.96
CA ASP A 96 -15.18 -7.15 -1.07
C ASP A 96 -15.87 -6.10 -0.20
N ARG A 97 -15.09 -5.15 0.30
CA ARG A 97 -15.63 -4.14 1.20
C ARG A 97 -16.44 -3.07 0.48
N LEU A 98 -16.08 -2.76 -0.76
CA LEU A 98 -16.75 -1.73 -1.53
C LEU A 98 -17.78 -2.29 -2.50
N CYS A 99 -17.89 -3.59 -2.58
CA CYS A 99 -18.83 -4.27 -3.48
C CYS A 99 -18.59 -3.90 -4.94
N LEU A 100 -17.34 -3.89 -5.33
CA LEU A 100 -16.97 -3.56 -6.71
C LEU A 100 -17.05 -4.76 -7.65
#